data_66a0236ef1e7343e934a859ba48c636b
#
_entry.id   66a0236ef1e7343e934a859ba48c636b
#
_cell.length_a   1.000
_cell.length_b   1.000
_cell.length_c   1.000
_cell.angle_alpha   90.00
_cell.angle_beta   90.00
_cell.angle_gamma   90.00
#
_symmetry.space_group_name_H-M   'P 1'
#
loop_
_entity.id
_entity.type
_entity.pdbx_description
1 polymer ?
#
loop_
_entity_poly.entity_id
_entity_poly.type
_entity_poly.pdbx_seq_one_letter_code
_entity_poly.pdbx_strand_id
1 'polypeptide(L)'
;MSVYKERKQSEKPILEVKHLSLKPVYKDVSFDVRPGQILGMYGLVGAGRSEIARAIFGETNAESGQIFFEGEDISRININQAVERRIFYVPEDRGAQGLFDIHSVRDNMSVAFLDSLSGKSGMIHKKKEKQVVQENIEKYSIKTPNQEISVNSLSGGGQQKVLFCRWLLQKPKVLILDEPTRG
;
A
#
# COMPACT_ATOMS: atom_id res chain seq x y z
N MET A 1 -15.31 4.98 -19.30
CA MET A 1 -14.77 4.18 -20.40
C MET A 1 -13.39 3.70 -19.98
N SER A 2 -13.31 2.44 -19.52
CA SER A 2 -12.07 1.87 -19.00
C SER A 2 -11.25 1.36 -20.19
N VAL A 3 -10.10 1.98 -20.47
CA VAL A 3 -9.18 1.53 -21.50
C VAL A 3 -8.29 0.46 -20.87
N TYR A 4 -8.66 -0.81 -21.04
CA TYR A 4 -7.76 -1.93 -20.80
C TYR A 4 -6.68 -1.90 -21.88
N LYS A 5 -5.48 -1.45 -21.57
CA LYS A 5 -4.31 -1.67 -22.41
C LYS A 5 -3.76 -3.05 -22.09
N GLU A 6 -3.95 -4.01 -22.98
CA GLU A 6 -3.15 -5.24 -22.97
C GLU A 6 -1.67 -4.85 -23.03
N ARG A 7 -0.94 -5.10 -21.95
CA ARG A 7 0.52 -4.90 -21.92
C ARG A 7 1.21 -6.18 -22.39
N LYS A 8 2.28 -6.03 -23.17
CA LYS A 8 3.09 -7.11 -23.72
C LYS A 8 3.56 -8.05 -22.60
N GLN A 9 3.31 -9.33 -22.77
CA GLN A 9 3.63 -10.45 -21.85
C GLN A 9 5.13 -10.73 -21.66
N SER A 10 6.05 -9.85 -22.07
CA SER A 10 7.49 -10.16 -22.11
C SER A 10 8.32 -9.63 -20.94
N GLU A 11 7.71 -8.93 -19.97
CA GLU A 11 8.46 -8.42 -18.82
C GLU A 11 8.57 -9.47 -17.72
N LYS A 12 9.77 -9.56 -17.10
CA LYS A 12 9.98 -10.42 -15.93
C LYS A 12 9.03 -10.02 -14.79
N PRO A 13 8.54 -10.98 -13.99
CA PRO A 13 7.77 -10.67 -12.80
C PRO A 13 8.51 -9.70 -11.88
N ILE A 14 7.79 -8.74 -11.31
CA ILE A 14 8.30 -7.85 -10.26
C ILE A 14 8.17 -8.52 -8.88
N LEU A 15 7.13 -9.33 -8.70
CA LEU A 15 6.88 -10.11 -7.49
C LEU A 15 6.55 -11.55 -7.89
N GLU A 16 7.20 -12.52 -7.27
CA GLU A 16 6.89 -13.95 -7.42
C GLU A 16 6.70 -14.58 -6.05
N VAL A 17 5.66 -15.36 -5.91
CA VAL A 17 5.38 -16.18 -4.73
C VAL A 17 5.39 -17.64 -5.15
N LYS A 18 6.19 -18.48 -4.49
CA LYS A 18 6.40 -19.90 -4.85
C LYS A 18 6.15 -20.80 -3.66
N HIS A 19 5.15 -21.67 -3.79
CA HIS A 19 4.83 -22.72 -2.81
C HIS A 19 4.65 -22.23 -1.37
N LEU A 20 4.13 -20.98 -1.22
CA LEU A 20 3.98 -20.34 0.09
C LEU A 20 2.93 -21.08 0.92
N SER A 21 3.28 -21.40 2.18
CA SER A 21 2.39 -22.12 3.08
C SER A 21 2.49 -21.59 4.50
N LEU A 22 1.34 -21.54 5.19
CA LEU A 22 1.19 -21.24 6.61
C LEU A 22 0.00 -22.06 7.15
N LYS A 23 0.26 -23.15 7.82
CA LYS A 23 -0.78 -24.03 8.37
C LYS A 23 -1.42 -23.41 9.62
N PRO A 24 -2.73 -23.56 9.82
CA PRO A 24 -3.73 -24.18 8.93
C PRO A 24 -4.33 -23.22 7.90
N VAL A 25 -3.77 -22.01 7.72
CA VAL A 25 -4.40 -20.86 7.05
C VAL A 25 -4.39 -21.00 5.53
N TYR A 26 -3.22 -21.25 4.94
CA TYR A 26 -3.10 -21.48 3.48
C TYR A 26 -1.98 -22.50 3.18
N LYS A 27 -2.08 -23.13 2.01
CA LYS A 27 -1.16 -24.18 1.59
C LYS A 27 -0.83 -24.06 0.10
N ASP A 28 0.47 -24.14 -0.21
CA ASP A 28 1.01 -24.25 -1.58
C ASP A 28 0.54 -23.16 -2.55
N VAL A 29 0.57 -21.90 -2.10
CA VAL A 29 0.15 -20.77 -2.91
C VAL A 29 1.29 -20.30 -3.78
N SER A 30 1.03 -20.19 -5.10
CA SER A 30 1.99 -19.69 -6.08
C SER A 30 1.33 -18.75 -7.06
N PHE A 31 1.96 -17.60 -7.33
CA PHE A 31 1.54 -16.62 -8.33
C PHE A 31 2.68 -15.68 -8.66
N ASP A 32 2.55 -14.94 -9.76
CA ASP A 32 3.44 -13.86 -10.12
C ASP A 32 2.68 -12.57 -10.46
N VAL A 33 3.35 -11.44 -10.30
CA VAL A 33 2.83 -10.11 -10.66
C VAL A 33 3.88 -9.40 -11.49
N ARG A 34 3.45 -8.83 -12.61
CA ARG A 34 4.32 -8.10 -13.55
C ARG A 34 4.16 -6.59 -13.39
N PRO A 35 5.15 -5.78 -13.81
CA PRO A 35 5.03 -4.32 -13.77
C PRO A 35 3.75 -3.83 -14.44
N GLY A 36 2.96 -3.04 -13.68
CA GLY A 36 1.69 -2.48 -14.13
C GLY A 36 0.53 -3.47 -14.26
N GLN A 37 0.69 -4.70 -13.80
CA GLN A 37 -0.38 -5.68 -13.67
C GLN A 37 -1.18 -5.41 -12.39
N ILE A 38 -2.49 -5.68 -12.45
CA ILE A 38 -3.38 -5.77 -11.29
C ILE A 38 -3.73 -7.24 -11.12
N LEU A 39 -3.30 -7.83 -9.99
CA LEU A 39 -3.68 -9.18 -9.58
C LEU A 39 -4.80 -9.10 -8.55
N GLY A 40 -5.96 -9.66 -8.86
CA GLY A 40 -7.06 -9.80 -7.91
C GLY A 40 -7.01 -11.17 -7.21
N MET A 41 -7.03 -11.15 -5.88
CA MET A 41 -7.15 -12.36 -5.05
C MET A 41 -8.54 -12.37 -4.40
N TYR A 42 -9.31 -13.42 -4.63
CA TYR A 42 -10.60 -13.57 -3.99
C TYR A 42 -10.74 -14.94 -3.31
N GLY A 43 -11.63 -15.04 -2.34
CA GLY A 43 -11.90 -16.26 -1.60
C GLY A 43 -12.84 -16.01 -0.43
N LEU A 44 -13.23 -17.08 0.26
CA LEU A 44 -14.03 -16.98 1.47
C LEU A 44 -13.30 -16.26 2.59
N VAL A 45 -14.06 -15.75 3.57
CA VAL A 45 -13.49 -15.20 4.81
C VAL A 45 -12.66 -16.31 5.48
N GLY A 46 -11.42 -15.96 5.90
CA GLY A 46 -10.48 -16.92 6.47
C GLY A 46 -9.69 -17.74 5.46
N ALA A 47 -9.77 -17.44 4.15
CA ALA A 47 -8.98 -18.14 3.11
C ALA A 47 -7.49 -17.75 3.07
N GLY A 48 -6.99 -16.95 4.02
CA GLY A 48 -5.57 -16.63 4.14
C GLY A 48 -5.07 -15.49 3.25
N ARG A 49 -5.96 -14.72 2.62
CA ARG A 49 -5.58 -13.61 1.72
C ARG A 49 -4.77 -12.53 2.43
N SER A 50 -5.27 -12.07 3.58
CA SER A 50 -4.60 -11.05 4.40
C SER A 50 -3.27 -11.54 4.96
N GLU A 51 -3.21 -12.82 5.35
CA GLU A 51 -1.98 -13.44 5.85
C GLU A 51 -0.90 -13.55 4.76
N ILE A 52 -1.28 -13.87 3.53
CA ILE A 52 -0.36 -13.84 2.38
C ILE A 52 0.14 -12.41 2.13
N ALA A 53 -0.76 -11.43 2.15
CA ALA A 53 -0.41 -10.01 1.99
C ALA A 53 0.58 -9.53 3.05
N ARG A 54 0.34 -9.87 4.31
CA ARG A 54 1.21 -9.57 5.45
C ARG A 54 2.57 -10.28 5.37
N ALA A 55 2.59 -11.53 4.87
CA ALA A 55 3.85 -12.24 4.64
C ALA A 55 4.70 -11.56 3.55
N ILE A 56 4.09 -11.09 2.45
CA ILE A 56 4.80 -10.35 1.40
C ILE A 56 5.31 -9.00 1.94
N PHE A 57 4.54 -8.35 2.80
CA PHE A 57 4.93 -7.06 3.41
C PHE A 57 5.96 -7.20 4.53
N GLY A 58 6.27 -8.43 4.95
CA GLY A 58 7.25 -8.69 6.02
C GLY A 58 6.73 -8.43 7.44
N GLU A 59 5.41 -8.37 7.63
CA GLU A 59 4.76 -8.28 8.95
C GLU A 59 4.71 -9.64 9.63
N THR A 60 4.52 -10.70 8.85
CA THR A 60 4.51 -12.09 9.31
C THR A 60 5.44 -12.94 8.46
N ASN A 61 5.73 -14.17 8.91
CA ASN A 61 6.51 -15.11 8.15
C ASN A 61 5.66 -16.31 7.76
N ALA A 62 5.80 -16.78 6.51
CA ALA A 62 5.31 -18.07 6.11
C ALA A 62 6.15 -19.22 6.72
N GLU A 63 5.56 -20.40 6.91
CA GLU A 63 6.28 -21.60 7.37
C GLU A 63 7.22 -22.14 6.29
N SER A 64 6.78 -22.11 5.03
CA SER A 64 7.56 -22.59 3.89
C SER A 64 7.19 -21.86 2.60
N GLY A 65 8.00 -22.04 1.57
CA GLY A 65 7.89 -21.36 0.30
C GLY A 65 8.84 -20.17 0.20
N GLN A 66 8.75 -19.45 -0.92
CA GLN A 66 9.65 -18.34 -1.22
C GLN A 66 8.90 -17.17 -1.81
N ILE A 67 9.37 -15.96 -1.53
CA ILE A 67 8.88 -14.71 -2.08
C ILE A 67 10.06 -14.00 -2.73
N PHE A 68 9.93 -13.67 -4.01
CA PHE A 68 10.96 -12.92 -4.76
C PHE A 68 10.43 -11.57 -5.18
N PHE A 69 11.25 -10.54 -5.04
CA PHE A 69 10.98 -9.20 -5.52
C PHE A 69 12.13 -8.74 -6.41
N GLU A 70 11.84 -8.39 -7.66
CA GLU A 70 12.85 -8.07 -8.69
C GLU A 70 13.96 -9.13 -8.81
N GLY A 71 13.61 -10.42 -8.53
CA GLY A 71 14.51 -11.57 -8.56
C GLY A 71 15.33 -11.80 -7.29
N GLU A 72 15.25 -10.93 -6.29
CA GLU A 72 15.86 -11.09 -4.96
C GLU A 72 14.92 -11.86 -4.04
N ASP A 73 15.41 -12.83 -3.28
CA ASP A 73 14.63 -13.54 -2.26
C ASP A 73 14.36 -12.60 -1.06
N ILE A 74 13.08 -12.33 -0.85
CA ILE A 74 12.60 -11.48 0.24
C ILE A 74 11.75 -12.24 1.26
N SER A 75 11.83 -13.56 1.30
CA SER A 75 10.97 -14.43 2.14
C SER A 75 11.06 -14.14 3.64
N ARG A 76 12.11 -13.45 4.09
CA ARG A 76 12.39 -13.16 5.51
C ARG A 76 12.68 -11.69 5.79
N ILE A 77 12.21 -10.79 4.94
CA ILE A 77 12.34 -9.36 5.20
C ILE A 77 11.39 -8.93 6.33
N ASN A 78 11.71 -7.79 6.94
CA ASN A 78 10.82 -7.09 7.85
C ASN A 78 10.13 -5.91 7.14
N ILE A 79 9.18 -5.26 7.84
CA ILE A 79 8.41 -4.12 7.30
C ILE A 79 9.32 -3.00 6.79
N ASN A 80 10.38 -2.63 7.53
CA ASN A 80 11.29 -1.56 7.11
C ASN A 80 11.95 -1.88 5.77
N GLN A 81 12.42 -3.11 5.60
CA GLN A 81 13.02 -3.59 4.36
C GLN A 81 12.02 -3.65 3.20
N ALA A 82 10.73 -3.95 3.46
CA ALA A 82 9.68 -3.87 2.46
C ALA A 82 9.44 -2.42 2.00
N VAL A 83 9.34 -1.50 2.97
CA VAL A 83 9.17 -0.05 2.71
C VAL A 83 10.34 0.52 1.89
N GLU A 84 11.59 0.19 2.23
CA GLU A 84 12.79 0.57 1.46
C GLU A 84 12.73 0.09 0.00
N ARG A 85 12.16 -1.08 -0.24
CA ARG A 85 11.92 -1.65 -1.58
C ARG A 85 10.68 -1.07 -2.28
N ARG A 86 9.95 -0.17 -1.62
CA ARG A 86 8.68 0.41 -2.07
C ARG A 86 7.58 -0.63 -2.28
N ILE A 87 7.56 -1.62 -1.40
CA ILE A 87 6.45 -2.55 -1.23
C ILE A 87 5.60 -1.99 -0.09
N PHE A 88 4.32 -1.69 -0.34
CA PHE A 88 3.42 -1.11 0.65
C PHE A 88 2.16 -1.96 0.79
N TYR A 89 1.61 -1.95 1.99
CA TYR A 89 0.40 -2.66 2.36
C TYR A 89 -0.63 -1.69 2.93
N VAL A 90 -1.84 -1.77 2.40
CA VAL A 90 -3.02 -1.05 2.89
C VAL A 90 -3.94 -2.05 3.55
N PRO A 91 -4.09 -2.01 4.88
CA PRO A 91 -4.90 -2.97 5.63
C PRO A 91 -6.39 -2.78 5.39
N GLU A 92 -7.16 -3.83 5.70
CA GLU A 92 -8.63 -3.81 5.69
C GLU A 92 -9.19 -2.80 6.70
N ASP A 93 -8.69 -2.83 7.94
CA ASP A 93 -9.12 -1.90 8.99
C ASP A 93 -8.32 -0.58 8.92
N ARG A 94 -8.88 0.37 8.18
CA ARG A 94 -8.28 1.69 8.01
C ARG A 94 -8.30 2.54 9.27
N GLY A 95 -9.27 2.37 10.16
CA GLY A 95 -9.38 3.13 11.39
C GLY A 95 -8.34 2.69 12.41
N ALA A 96 -8.30 1.41 12.76
CA ALA A 96 -7.38 0.90 13.77
C ALA A 96 -5.93 0.76 13.27
N GLN A 97 -5.71 0.54 11.98
CA GLN A 97 -4.39 0.19 11.45
C GLN A 97 -3.86 1.15 10.37
N GLY A 98 -4.71 2.00 9.83
CA GLY A 98 -4.36 2.78 8.65
C GLY A 98 -4.26 4.29 8.87
N LEU A 99 -5.14 4.89 9.64
CA LEU A 99 -5.23 6.36 9.78
C LEU A 99 -4.90 6.81 11.20
N PHE A 100 -4.41 8.03 11.30
CA PHE A 100 -4.26 8.76 12.55
C PHE A 100 -5.49 9.63 12.75
N ASP A 101 -6.49 9.11 13.42
CA ASP A 101 -7.86 9.61 13.47
C ASP A 101 -8.03 11.07 13.86
N ILE A 102 -7.25 11.52 14.86
CA ILE A 102 -7.31 12.90 15.36
C ILE A 102 -6.49 13.89 14.52
N HIS A 103 -5.63 13.37 13.62
CA HIS A 103 -4.76 14.20 12.80
C HIS A 103 -5.47 14.69 11.53
N SER A 104 -4.92 15.75 10.94
CA SER A 104 -5.46 16.34 9.74
C SER A 104 -5.34 15.43 8.52
N VAL A 105 -6.12 15.71 7.47
CA VAL A 105 -5.96 15.09 6.15
C VAL A 105 -4.52 15.25 5.66
N ARG A 106 -3.94 16.46 5.82
CA ARG A 106 -2.55 16.72 5.45
C ARG A 106 -1.58 15.81 6.19
N ASP A 107 -1.65 15.74 7.52
CA ASP A 107 -0.72 14.95 8.31
C ASP A 107 -0.83 13.47 7.97
N ASN A 108 -2.05 12.98 7.77
CA ASN A 108 -2.30 11.60 7.34
C ASN A 108 -1.71 11.29 5.96
N MET A 109 -1.75 12.23 5.03
CA MET A 109 -1.17 12.03 3.70
C MET A 109 0.36 12.15 3.72
N SER A 110 0.90 13.12 4.47
CA SER A 110 2.32 13.48 4.41
C SER A 110 3.23 12.61 5.25
N VAL A 111 2.73 11.96 6.31
CA VAL A 111 3.54 11.24 7.30
C VAL A 111 4.52 10.23 6.66
N ALA A 112 4.13 9.55 5.60
CA ALA A 112 4.97 8.54 4.96
C ALA A 112 6.08 9.13 4.07
N PHE A 113 6.02 10.41 3.68
CA PHE A 113 7.02 11.03 2.79
C PHE A 113 7.69 12.28 3.38
N LEU A 114 7.64 12.45 4.70
CA LEU A 114 8.25 13.58 5.41
C LEU A 114 9.75 13.75 5.10
N ASP A 115 10.48 12.65 4.97
CA ASP A 115 11.91 12.68 4.62
C ASP A 115 12.15 13.37 3.27
N SER A 116 11.27 13.17 2.30
CA SER A 116 11.36 13.83 0.98
C SER A 116 10.99 15.32 1.01
N LEU A 117 10.32 15.74 2.09
CA LEU A 117 9.94 17.13 2.36
C LEU A 117 10.96 17.84 3.26
N SER A 118 11.87 17.09 3.88
CA SER A 118 12.88 17.62 4.78
C SER A 118 14.06 18.18 3.98
N GLY A 119 14.54 19.33 4.39
CA GLY A 119 15.82 19.87 3.92
C GLY A 119 17.00 19.19 4.63
N LYS A 120 18.25 19.57 4.25
CA LYS A 120 19.48 19.10 4.91
C LYS A 120 19.50 19.36 6.43
N SER A 121 18.72 20.32 6.90
CA SER A 121 18.55 20.66 8.33
C SER A 121 17.55 19.77 9.08
N GLY A 122 16.91 18.81 8.43
CA GLY A 122 15.81 18.01 9.00
C GLY A 122 14.50 18.75 9.16
N MET A 123 14.43 20.03 8.78
CA MET A 123 13.18 20.81 8.86
C MET A 123 12.27 20.54 7.66
N ILE A 124 11.00 20.30 7.94
CA ILE A 124 9.98 20.06 6.92
C ILE A 124 9.61 21.38 6.24
N HIS A 125 9.65 21.41 4.91
CA HIS A 125 9.22 22.53 4.08
C HIS A 125 7.69 22.60 4.01
N LYS A 126 7.04 23.20 5.02
CA LYS A 126 5.57 23.27 5.16
C LYS A 126 4.82 23.79 3.92
N LYS A 127 5.40 24.74 3.17
CA LYS A 127 4.78 25.23 1.93
C LYS A 127 4.74 24.13 0.86
N LYS A 128 5.82 23.38 0.70
CA LYS A 128 5.92 22.25 -0.25
C LYS A 128 4.98 21.13 0.17
N GLU A 129 4.93 20.81 1.46
CA GLU A 129 4.01 19.81 2.02
C GLU A 129 2.56 20.16 1.65
N LYS A 130 2.12 21.38 1.97
CA LYS A 130 0.76 21.85 1.67
C LYS A 130 0.44 21.80 0.19
N GLN A 131 1.37 22.19 -0.66
CA GLN A 131 1.20 22.16 -2.10
C GLN A 131 1.03 20.73 -2.61
N VAL A 132 1.93 19.81 -2.24
CA VAL A 132 1.87 18.41 -2.68
C VAL A 132 0.59 17.74 -2.21
N VAL A 133 0.17 17.98 -0.97
CA VAL A 133 -1.08 17.43 -0.45
C VAL A 133 -2.28 17.99 -1.22
N GLN A 134 -2.33 19.30 -1.47
CA GLN A 134 -3.42 19.93 -2.21
C GLN A 134 -3.55 19.39 -3.63
N GLU A 135 -2.44 19.29 -4.36
CA GLU A 135 -2.41 18.70 -5.70
C GLU A 135 -2.96 17.26 -5.74
N ASN A 136 -2.68 16.47 -4.70
CA ASN A 136 -3.17 15.10 -4.62
C ASN A 136 -4.64 15.01 -4.16
N ILE A 137 -5.11 15.91 -3.31
CA ILE A 137 -6.53 16.05 -2.97
C ILE A 137 -7.35 16.28 -4.25
N GLU A 138 -6.90 17.18 -5.10
CA GLU A 138 -7.55 17.50 -6.39
C GLU A 138 -7.45 16.31 -7.36
N LYS A 139 -6.25 15.78 -7.56
CA LYS A 139 -5.97 14.66 -8.48
C LYS A 139 -6.84 13.43 -8.21
N TYR A 140 -7.03 13.09 -6.94
CA TYR A 140 -7.80 11.89 -6.54
C TYR A 140 -9.24 12.23 -6.13
N SER A 141 -9.65 13.49 -6.32
CA SER A 141 -11.00 13.95 -6.00
C SER A 141 -11.42 13.59 -4.57
N ILE A 142 -10.58 13.94 -3.59
CA ILE A 142 -10.88 13.78 -2.18
C ILE A 142 -11.82 14.91 -1.76
N LYS A 143 -13.05 14.59 -1.38
CA LYS A 143 -14.02 15.57 -0.93
C LYS A 143 -13.69 16.03 0.48
N THR A 144 -13.05 17.18 0.59
CA THR A 144 -12.69 17.84 1.85
C THR A 144 -12.82 19.37 1.70
N PRO A 145 -13.29 20.12 2.72
CA PRO A 145 -13.28 21.57 2.70
C PRO A 145 -11.88 22.17 2.64
N ASN A 146 -10.93 21.56 3.31
CA ASN A 146 -9.50 21.90 3.30
C ASN A 146 -8.68 20.75 3.88
N GLN A 147 -7.37 20.84 3.78
CA GLN A 147 -6.45 19.79 4.21
C GLN A 147 -6.15 19.77 5.72
N GLU A 148 -6.59 20.79 6.46
CA GLU A 148 -6.29 20.94 7.90
C GLU A 148 -7.36 20.28 8.80
N ILE A 149 -8.51 19.86 8.26
CA ILE A 149 -9.55 19.18 9.04
C ILE A 149 -9.10 17.78 9.44
N SER A 150 -9.65 17.28 10.55
CA SER A 150 -9.45 15.91 10.99
C SER A 150 -9.92 14.93 9.92
N VAL A 151 -9.15 13.88 9.67
CA VAL A 151 -9.50 12.82 8.72
C VAL A 151 -10.82 12.12 9.08
N ASN A 152 -11.17 12.06 10.36
CA ASN A 152 -12.42 11.49 10.84
C ASN A 152 -13.68 12.23 10.38
N SER A 153 -13.56 13.50 9.97
CA SER A 153 -14.69 14.26 9.42
C SER A 153 -15.03 13.86 7.98
N LEU A 154 -14.19 13.06 7.33
CA LEU A 154 -14.45 12.55 5.98
C LEU A 154 -15.36 11.32 6.01
N SER A 155 -16.09 11.13 4.90
CA SER A 155 -16.77 9.85 4.66
C SER A 155 -15.76 8.69 4.57
N GLY A 156 -16.22 7.44 4.80
CA GLY A 156 -15.37 6.26 4.71
C GLY A 156 -14.59 6.18 3.39
N GLY A 157 -15.23 6.47 2.26
CA GLY A 157 -14.53 6.53 0.97
C GLY A 157 -13.51 7.67 0.87
N GLY A 158 -13.76 8.81 1.55
CA GLY A 158 -12.79 9.91 1.66
C GLY A 158 -11.56 9.50 2.46
N GLN A 159 -11.75 8.87 3.61
CA GLN A 159 -10.70 8.32 4.46
C GLN A 159 -9.84 7.31 3.71
N GLN A 160 -10.47 6.42 2.96
CA GLN A 160 -9.77 5.40 2.15
C GLN A 160 -8.90 6.03 1.06
N LYS A 161 -9.40 7.09 0.39
CA LYS A 161 -8.61 7.84 -0.58
C LYS A 161 -7.39 8.51 0.06
N VAL A 162 -7.53 9.08 1.27
CA VAL A 162 -6.41 9.65 2.04
C VAL A 162 -5.35 8.58 2.32
N LEU A 163 -5.77 7.40 2.78
CA LEU A 163 -4.86 6.29 3.05
C LEU A 163 -4.13 5.82 1.78
N PHE A 164 -4.83 5.71 0.65
CA PHE A 164 -4.20 5.35 -0.62
C PHE A 164 -3.20 6.41 -1.07
N CYS A 165 -3.56 7.70 -0.97
CA CYS A 165 -2.68 8.80 -1.35
C CYS A 165 -1.38 8.81 -0.56
N ARG A 166 -1.40 8.48 0.74
CA ARG A 166 -0.20 8.32 1.57
C ARG A 166 0.85 7.45 0.89
N TRP A 167 0.43 6.28 0.41
CA TRP A 167 1.34 5.32 -0.21
C TRP A 167 1.65 5.63 -1.67
N LEU A 168 0.68 6.16 -2.42
CA LEU A 168 0.90 6.56 -3.83
C LEU A 168 1.94 7.68 -3.95
N LEU A 169 2.02 8.57 -2.96
CA LEU A 169 3.04 9.63 -2.88
C LEU A 169 4.47 9.06 -2.77
N GLN A 170 4.62 7.86 -2.22
CA GLN A 170 5.89 7.13 -2.16
C GLN A 170 6.28 6.44 -3.48
N LYS A 171 5.45 6.55 -4.53
CA LYS A 171 5.67 5.89 -5.83
C LYS A 171 5.93 4.38 -5.66
N PRO A 172 4.95 3.61 -5.18
CA PRO A 172 5.10 2.18 -4.92
C PRO A 172 5.55 1.43 -6.16
N LYS A 173 6.40 0.43 -5.98
CA LYS A 173 6.69 -0.60 -6.98
C LYS A 173 5.66 -1.74 -6.89
N VAL A 174 5.27 -2.10 -5.66
CA VAL A 174 4.16 -3.02 -5.37
C VAL A 174 3.26 -2.37 -4.32
N LEU A 175 1.96 -2.32 -4.58
CA LEU A 175 0.95 -1.85 -3.64
C LEU A 175 -0.07 -2.97 -3.41
N ILE A 176 -0.12 -3.46 -2.18
CA ILE A 176 -1.03 -4.50 -1.74
C ILE A 176 -2.23 -3.82 -1.09
N LEU A 177 -3.43 -4.13 -1.55
CA LEU A 177 -4.67 -3.57 -1.03
C LEU A 177 -5.53 -4.69 -0.46
N ASP A 178 -5.80 -4.66 0.84
CA ASP A 178 -6.64 -5.64 1.51
C ASP A 178 -8.06 -5.07 1.67
N GLU A 179 -9.06 -5.74 1.08
CA GLU A 179 -10.47 -5.34 1.05
C GLU A 179 -10.68 -3.85 0.66
N PRO A 180 -10.13 -3.36 -0.47
CA PRO A 180 -10.08 -1.93 -0.77
C PRO A 180 -11.44 -1.27 -1.06
N THR A 181 -12.50 -2.04 -1.13
CA THR A 181 -13.86 -1.56 -1.43
C THR A 181 -14.82 -1.70 -0.24
N ARG A 182 -14.33 -2.17 0.90
CA ARG A 182 -15.12 -2.30 2.12
C ARG A 182 -15.28 -0.93 2.79
N GLY A 183 -16.51 -0.41 2.82
CA GLY A 183 -16.84 0.86 3.45
C GLY A 183 -18.19 1.38 3.06
#